data_b5066c07a94adca863121569461abc25
#
_entry.id   b5066c07a94adca863121569461abc25
#
_cell.length_a   1.000
_cell.length_b   1.000
_cell.length_c   1.000
_cell.angle_alpha   90.00
_cell.angle_beta   90.00
_cell.angle_gamma   90.00
#
_symmetry.space_group_name_H-M   'P 1'
#
loop_
_entity.id
_entity.type
_entity.pdbx_description
1 polymer ?
#
loop_
_entity_poly.entity_id
_entity_poly.type
_entity_poly.pdbx_seq_one_letter_code
_entity_poly.pdbx_strand_id
1 'polypeptide(L)'
;MKKIFILCLGIGLLFSYRGFGQVGEKVFSVNILNMNNDTVALPMLGQKNLLIFYADPSHPGQNKTFRDYFKTHPVSGLEITSYGIVNLAAAPMLPNALIKRMALKEVKGTDGKIYFDP
;
A
#
# COMPACT_ATOMS: atom_id res chain seq x y z
N MET A 1 41.39 -5.92 -22.21
CA MET A 1 40.57 -4.87 -21.53
C MET A 1 39.19 -4.67 -22.18
N LYS A 2 39.07 -4.52 -23.48
CA LYS A 2 37.76 -4.34 -24.15
C LYS A 2 36.79 -5.51 -23.93
N LYS A 3 37.25 -6.75 -23.90
CA LYS A 3 36.43 -7.95 -23.66
C LYS A 3 35.87 -8.02 -22.22
N ILE A 4 36.66 -7.57 -21.24
CA ILE A 4 36.24 -7.52 -19.82
C ILE A 4 35.17 -6.43 -19.63
N PHE A 5 35.29 -5.30 -20.30
CA PHE A 5 34.34 -4.21 -20.24
C PHE A 5 32.97 -4.60 -20.80
N ILE A 6 32.95 -5.33 -21.91
CA ILE A 6 31.72 -5.86 -22.52
C ILE A 6 31.07 -6.90 -21.60
N LEU A 7 31.85 -7.76 -20.94
CA LEU A 7 31.34 -8.74 -19.99
C LEU A 7 30.71 -8.08 -18.77
N CYS A 8 31.33 -7.04 -18.19
CA CYS A 8 30.79 -6.28 -17.07
C CYS A 8 29.50 -5.53 -17.45
N LEU A 9 29.43 -4.97 -18.65
CA LEU A 9 28.23 -4.32 -19.16
C LEU A 9 27.08 -5.30 -19.35
N GLY A 10 27.36 -6.50 -19.87
CA GLY A 10 26.38 -7.57 -20.03
C GLY A 10 25.83 -8.09 -18.71
N ILE A 11 26.68 -8.25 -17.69
CA ILE A 11 26.29 -8.66 -16.35
C ILE A 11 25.44 -7.57 -15.67
N GLY A 12 25.83 -6.30 -15.82
CA GLY A 12 25.06 -5.17 -15.28
C GLY A 12 23.64 -5.10 -15.85
N LEU A 13 23.46 -5.36 -17.13
CA LEU A 13 22.14 -5.41 -17.78
C LEU A 13 21.28 -6.58 -17.30
N LEU A 14 21.86 -7.72 -16.98
CA LEU A 14 21.12 -8.87 -16.45
C LEU A 14 20.58 -8.63 -15.02
N PHE A 15 21.25 -7.80 -14.22
CA PHE A 15 20.78 -7.42 -12.88
C PHE A 15 19.76 -6.27 -12.89
N SER A 16 19.66 -5.51 -13.97
CA SER A 16 18.73 -4.39 -14.09
C SER A 16 17.28 -4.81 -14.28
N TYR A 17 17.00 -6.09 -14.56
CA TYR A 17 15.64 -6.60 -14.77
C TYR A 17 14.90 -7.01 -13.50
N ARG A 18 15.49 -6.83 -12.33
CA ARG A 18 14.83 -7.11 -11.05
C ARG A 18 14.34 -5.82 -10.38
N GLY A 19 13.51 -5.10 -11.06
CA GLY A 19 12.90 -3.95 -10.42
C GLY A 19 11.72 -3.44 -11.19
N PHE A 20 10.64 -3.26 -10.49
CA PHE A 20 9.49 -2.46 -10.86
C PHE A 20 8.31 -3.19 -11.52
N GLY A 21 7.34 -3.39 -10.68
CA GLY A 21 6.00 -3.76 -11.07
C GLY A 21 5.81 -5.27 -11.11
N GLN A 22 5.50 -5.82 -9.98
CA GLN A 22 5.02 -7.21 -9.87
C GLN A 22 3.56 -7.33 -10.37
N VAL A 23 3.27 -6.68 -11.49
CA VAL A 23 1.97 -6.84 -12.15
C VAL A 23 1.83 -8.26 -12.62
N GLY A 24 0.75 -8.94 -12.18
CA GLY A 24 0.50 -10.34 -12.49
C GLY A 24 1.11 -11.33 -11.51
N GLU A 25 1.85 -10.87 -10.49
CA GLU A 25 2.31 -11.74 -9.41
C GLU A 25 1.15 -12.12 -8.48
N LYS A 26 1.16 -13.37 -8.03
CA LYS A 26 0.15 -13.86 -7.10
C LYS A 26 0.46 -13.35 -5.69
N VAL A 27 -0.47 -12.60 -5.11
CA VAL A 27 -0.38 -12.16 -3.72
C VAL A 27 -0.80 -13.31 -2.81
N PHE A 28 0.12 -13.74 -1.96
CA PHE A 28 -0.14 -14.70 -0.90
C PHE A 28 -0.63 -13.97 0.37
N SER A 29 -0.90 -14.74 1.42
CA SER A 29 -1.32 -14.19 2.70
C SER A 29 -0.36 -13.07 3.21
N VAL A 30 -0.93 -11.91 3.50
CA VAL A 30 -0.23 -10.76 4.09
C VAL A 30 -0.92 -10.42 5.40
N ASN A 31 -0.15 -10.22 6.46
CA ASN A 31 -0.66 -9.81 7.77
C ASN A 31 -0.49 -8.31 7.95
N ILE A 32 -1.54 -7.66 8.42
CA ILE A 32 -1.60 -6.24 8.74
C ILE A 32 -2.23 -6.05 10.12
N LEU A 33 -2.20 -4.83 10.66
CA LEU A 33 -2.83 -4.50 11.92
C LEU A 33 -4.20 -3.84 11.69
N ASN A 34 -5.18 -4.23 12.50
CA ASN A 34 -6.44 -3.50 12.58
C ASN A 34 -6.31 -2.28 13.52
N MET A 35 -7.43 -1.57 13.74
CA MET A 35 -7.46 -0.40 14.64
C MET A 35 -7.13 -0.71 16.09
N ASN A 36 -7.36 -1.94 16.54
CA ASN A 36 -7.10 -2.41 17.89
C ASN A 36 -5.66 -2.95 18.08
N ASN A 37 -4.82 -2.88 17.04
CA ASN A 37 -3.48 -3.50 16.96
C ASN A 37 -3.50 -5.03 16.88
N ASP A 38 -4.61 -5.65 16.57
CA ASP A 38 -4.64 -7.09 16.32
C ASP A 38 -4.08 -7.38 14.93
N THR A 39 -3.28 -8.41 14.82
CA THR A 39 -2.80 -8.91 13.54
C THR A 39 -3.94 -9.64 12.81
N VAL A 40 -4.24 -9.18 11.62
CA VAL A 40 -5.28 -9.76 10.76
C VAL A 40 -4.71 -10.05 9.38
N ALA A 41 -5.23 -11.06 8.72
CA ALA A 41 -4.92 -11.30 7.31
C ALA A 41 -5.51 -10.17 6.45
N LEU A 42 -4.90 -9.93 5.30
CA LEU A 42 -5.39 -8.91 4.35
C LEU A 42 -6.86 -9.16 4.02
N PRO A 43 -7.78 -8.25 4.40
CA PRO A 43 -9.21 -8.49 4.30
C PRO A 43 -9.68 -8.73 2.86
N MET A 44 -10.55 -9.71 2.68
CA MET A 44 -11.18 -10.08 1.41
C MET A 44 -10.22 -10.52 0.30
N LEU A 45 -8.94 -10.77 0.63
CA LEU A 45 -7.97 -11.33 -0.33
C LEU A 45 -8.47 -12.69 -0.83
N GLY A 46 -8.49 -12.87 -2.14
CA GLY A 46 -8.99 -14.08 -2.80
C GLY A 46 -10.51 -14.21 -2.87
N GLN A 47 -11.26 -13.29 -2.26
CA GLN A 47 -12.74 -13.28 -2.26
C GLN A 47 -13.32 -12.18 -3.14
N LYS A 48 -12.65 -11.01 -3.19
CA LYS A 48 -13.06 -9.85 -3.98
C LYS A 48 -11.85 -9.21 -4.65
N ASN A 49 -12.11 -8.43 -5.68
CA ASN A 49 -11.11 -7.50 -6.19
C ASN A 49 -10.86 -6.42 -5.14
N LEU A 50 -9.59 -6.13 -4.87
CA LEU A 50 -9.20 -5.17 -3.84
C LEU A 50 -8.64 -3.89 -4.48
N LEU A 51 -9.18 -2.74 -4.07
CA LEU A 51 -8.58 -1.44 -4.31
C LEU A 51 -7.96 -0.95 -3.01
N ILE A 52 -6.63 -1.00 -2.92
CA ILE A 52 -5.91 -0.65 -1.71
C ILE A 52 -5.18 0.67 -1.91
N PHE A 53 -5.42 1.64 -1.02
CA PHE A 53 -4.65 2.87 -0.92
C PHE A 53 -3.56 2.69 0.13
N TYR A 54 -2.35 2.46 -0.33
CA TYR A 54 -1.19 2.37 0.55
C TYR A 54 -0.62 3.76 0.78
N ALA A 55 -0.60 4.21 2.03
CA ALA A 55 -0.26 5.58 2.40
C ALA A 55 1.03 5.65 3.23
N ASP A 56 1.87 6.62 2.87
CA ASP A 56 3.02 7.05 3.65
C ASP A 56 2.61 8.26 4.50
N PRO A 57 2.59 8.16 5.84
CA PRO A 57 2.19 9.26 6.72
C PRO A 57 3.15 10.46 6.69
N SER A 58 4.38 10.30 6.18
CA SER A 58 5.30 11.42 5.94
C SER A 58 4.95 12.23 4.69
N HIS A 59 4.07 11.69 3.82
CA HIS A 59 3.60 12.33 2.60
C HIS A 59 2.06 12.35 2.53
N PRO A 60 1.38 13.09 3.43
CA PRO A 60 -0.09 13.04 3.58
C PRO A 60 -0.87 13.49 2.35
N GLY A 61 -0.24 14.25 1.45
CA GLY A 61 -0.82 14.66 0.16
C GLY A 61 -0.77 13.60 -0.94
N GLN A 62 0.01 12.53 -0.73
CA GLN A 62 0.07 11.42 -1.67
C GLN A 62 -1.32 10.79 -1.84
N ASN A 63 -1.70 10.45 -3.05
CA ASN A 63 -3.00 9.88 -3.36
C ASN A 63 -4.23 10.78 -3.09
N LYS A 64 -4.04 12.04 -2.72
CA LYS A 64 -5.17 12.94 -2.38
C LYS A 64 -6.17 13.04 -3.54
N THR A 65 -5.71 13.25 -4.75
CA THR A 65 -6.57 13.37 -5.93
C THR A 65 -7.42 12.12 -6.15
N PHE A 66 -6.83 10.94 -6.04
CA PHE A 66 -7.57 9.68 -6.16
C PHE A 66 -8.57 9.48 -5.02
N ARG A 67 -8.15 9.76 -3.78
CA ARG A 67 -9.07 9.66 -2.63
C ARG A 67 -10.26 10.58 -2.76
N ASP A 68 -10.06 11.83 -3.18
CA ASP A 68 -11.13 12.79 -3.36
C ASP A 68 -12.07 12.38 -4.50
N TYR A 69 -11.53 11.85 -5.59
CA TYR A 69 -12.34 11.30 -6.67
C TYR A 69 -13.24 10.15 -6.17
N PHE A 70 -12.70 9.19 -5.44
CA PHE A 70 -13.46 8.03 -4.95
C PHE A 70 -14.41 8.34 -3.79
N LYS A 71 -14.30 9.49 -3.13
CA LYS A 71 -15.36 9.96 -2.20
C LYS A 71 -16.69 10.22 -2.91
N THR A 72 -16.62 10.71 -4.14
CA THR A 72 -17.80 11.00 -4.96
C THR A 72 -18.15 9.90 -5.96
N HIS A 73 -17.19 9.02 -6.24
CA HIS A 73 -17.33 7.88 -7.17
C HIS A 73 -16.94 6.58 -6.44
N PRO A 74 -17.76 6.10 -5.50
CA PRO A 74 -17.42 4.91 -4.73
C PRO A 74 -17.33 3.69 -5.65
N VAL A 75 -16.26 2.90 -5.48
CA VAL A 75 -16.02 1.66 -6.25
C VAL A 75 -16.36 0.41 -5.47
N SER A 76 -16.68 0.53 -4.19
CA SER A 76 -17.07 -0.62 -3.37
C SER A 76 -18.43 -1.17 -3.79
N GLY A 77 -18.51 -2.49 -3.93
CA GLY A 77 -19.70 -3.19 -4.38
C GLY A 77 -19.61 -4.69 -4.10
N LEU A 78 -20.40 -5.47 -4.82
CA LEU A 78 -20.41 -6.93 -4.65
C LEU A 78 -19.08 -7.59 -4.99
N GLU A 79 -18.37 -7.08 -6.01
CA GLU A 79 -17.14 -7.69 -6.52
C GLU A 79 -15.85 -6.93 -6.16
N ILE A 80 -15.97 -5.67 -5.71
CA ILE A 80 -14.84 -4.82 -5.37
C ILE A 80 -15.00 -4.30 -3.96
N THR A 81 -13.93 -4.34 -3.19
CA THR A 81 -13.84 -3.65 -1.90
C THR A 81 -12.62 -2.74 -1.86
N SER A 82 -12.73 -1.64 -1.14
CA SER A 82 -11.69 -0.63 -1.02
C SER A 82 -11.36 -0.36 0.43
N TYR A 83 -10.07 -0.22 0.73
CA TYR A 83 -9.60 0.22 2.04
C TYR A 83 -8.19 0.83 1.97
N GLY A 84 -7.82 1.54 3.02
CA GLY A 84 -6.50 2.12 3.17
C GLY A 84 -5.59 1.26 4.04
N ILE A 85 -4.30 1.25 3.71
CA ILE A 85 -3.24 0.72 4.55
C ILE A 85 -2.22 1.83 4.78
N VAL A 86 -1.92 2.13 6.04
CA VAL A 86 -0.93 3.15 6.40
C VAL A 86 0.35 2.46 6.85
N ASN A 87 1.46 2.80 6.20
CA ASN A 87 2.79 2.30 6.57
C ASN A 87 3.30 3.04 7.81
N LEU A 88 3.29 2.39 8.97
CA LEU A 88 3.77 2.98 10.22
C LEU A 88 5.29 3.19 10.24
N ALA A 89 6.03 2.33 9.55
CA ALA A 89 7.48 2.42 9.48
C ALA A 89 7.99 3.60 8.62
N ALA A 90 7.14 4.14 7.74
CA ALA A 90 7.52 5.25 6.86
C ALA A 90 7.70 6.60 7.59
N ALA A 91 7.18 6.72 8.81
CA ALA A 91 7.33 7.94 9.62
C ALA A 91 7.85 7.63 11.03
N PRO A 92 9.09 7.15 11.18
CA PRO A 92 9.62 6.68 12.47
C PRO A 92 9.72 7.77 13.53
N MET A 93 9.69 9.04 13.13
CA MET A 93 9.72 10.17 14.05
C MET A 93 8.34 10.51 14.64
N LEU A 94 7.26 9.92 14.11
CA LEU A 94 5.91 10.15 14.60
C LEU A 94 5.45 8.98 15.47
N PRO A 95 4.85 9.25 16.64
CA PRO A 95 4.22 8.17 17.43
C PRO A 95 3.10 7.49 16.66
N ASN A 96 3.05 6.16 16.69
CA ASN A 96 2.02 5.37 16.00
C ASN A 96 0.59 5.80 16.40
N ALA A 97 0.38 6.18 17.67
CA ALA A 97 -0.91 6.67 18.13
C ALA A 97 -1.34 7.97 17.42
N LEU A 98 -0.41 8.85 17.11
CA LEU A 98 -0.68 10.07 16.35
C LEU A 98 -1.04 9.75 14.90
N ILE A 99 -0.26 8.88 14.25
CA ILE A 99 -0.52 8.42 12.88
C ILE A 99 -1.94 7.82 12.79
N LYS A 100 -2.30 6.95 13.73
CA LYS A 100 -3.63 6.33 13.78
C LYS A 100 -4.75 7.33 13.95
N ARG A 101 -4.57 8.33 14.82
CA ARG A 101 -5.54 9.43 15.00
C ARG A 101 -5.73 10.23 13.71
N MET A 102 -4.64 10.54 13.00
CA MET A 102 -4.69 11.26 11.72
C MET A 102 -5.42 10.43 10.66
N ALA A 103 -5.10 9.15 10.55
CA ALA A 103 -5.74 8.23 9.61
C ALA A 103 -7.24 8.09 9.85
N LEU A 104 -7.67 7.97 11.11
CA LEU A 104 -9.09 7.95 11.48
C LEU A 104 -9.83 9.22 11.07
N LYS A 105 -9.17 10.36 11.19
CA LYS A 105 -9.76 11.65 10.81
C LYS A 105 -10.06 11.72 9.31
N GLU A 106 -9.20 11.10 8.49
CA GLU A 106 -9.37 11.05 7.04
C GLU A 106 -10.57 10.23 6.58
N VAL A 107 -10.95 9.19 7.33
CA VAL A 107 -12.09 8.32 6.99
C VAL A 107 -13.36 8.65 7.76
N LYS A 108 -13.30 9.61 8.67
CA LYS A 108 -14.48 10.03 9.45
C LYS A 108 -15.61 10.50 8.52
N GLY A 109 -16.78 9.89 8.69
CA GLY A 109 -17.93 10.20 7.84
C GLY A 109 -17.95 9.49 6.48
N THR A 110 -17.05 8.54 6.27
CA THR A 110 -17.04 7.68 5.09
C THR A 110 -17.21 6.21 5.50
N ASP A 111 -17.54 5.34 4.55
CA ASP A 111 -17.53 3.88 4.76
C ASP A 111 -16.10 3.28 4.67
N GLY A 112 -15.09 4.14 4.60
CA GLY A 112 -13.68 3.75 4.46
C GLY A 112 -13.18 3.00 5.69
N LYS A 113 -12.49 1.89 5.45
CA LYS A 113 -11.76 1.13 6.47
C LYS A 113 -10.28 1.41 6.35
N ILE A 114 -9.60 1.43 7.49
CA ILE A 114 -8.14 1.63 7.54
C ILE A 114 -7.49 0.51 8.35
N TYR A 115 -6.36 0.07 7.83
CA TYR A 115 -5.45 -0.88 8.45
C TYR A 115 -4.05 -0.29 8.50
N PHE A 116 -3.13 -0.96 9.17
CA PHE A 116 -1.77 -0.49 9.37
C PHE A 116 -0.76 -1.58 9.03
N ASP A 117 0.29 -1.18 8.34
CA ASP A 117 1.48 -1.98 8.09
C ASP A 117 2.53 -1.54 9.12
N PRO A 118 2.96 -2.42 10.05
CA PRO A 118 3.88 -2.09 11.13
C PRO A 118 5.30 -1.75 10.69
#